data_ce4e45a7029dca40c8d6d2bd97467afb
#
_entry.id   ce4e45a7029dca40c8d6d2bd97467afb
#
_cell.length_a   1.000
_cell.length_b   1.000
_cell.length_c   1.000
_cell.angle_alpha   90.00
_cell.angle_beta   90.00
_cell.angle_gamma   90.00
#
_symmetry.space_group_name_H-M   'P 1'
#
loop_
_entity.id
_entity.type
_entity.pdbx_description
1 polymer ?
#
loop_
_entity_poly.entity_id
_entity_poly.type
_entity_poly.pdbx_seq_one_letter_code
_entity_poly.pdbx_strand_id
1 'polypeptide(L)'
;MQQTSAIIYLNEQRGLIESSDSKMLCTFNYKEYFNRDKQAFGSIFLFNELVLDSCAINTNVIEENCLFIIIPVTGTLNYQIGKNSRQELEVGETLVNPCQKGITFNIYNPYPKDQIHLIQIGIKSDLKIRQQEKYPLDLASNPNELSEVFSIESKIKLSAGRFMGRKEQIYPLKKDSCHFLHTLSGAFEISGRLVHPGDSLVLWNTQKTEIEALSNEAVLISIETETPKIRGEN
;
A
#
# COMPACT_ATOMS: atom_id res chain seq x y z
N MET A 1 20.88 -18.63 -14.03
CA MET A 1 19.55 -18.13 -13.70
C MET A 1 19.53 -16.64 -13.96
N GLN A 2 18.59 -16.14 -14.74
CA GLN A 2 18.46 -14.70 -14.94
C GLN A 2 17.84 -14.13 -13.68
N GLN A 3 18.52 -13.18 -13.04
CA GLN A 3 18.02 -12.58 -11.80
C GLN A 3 16.81 -11.69 -12.13
N THR A 4 15.70 -11.89 -11.41
CA THR A 4 14.49 -11.06 -11.54
C THR A 4 14.81 -9.61 -11.23
N SER A 5 14.36 -8.70 -12.09
CA SER A 5 14.51 -7.26 -11.87
C SER A 5 13.76 -6.83 -10.62
N ALA A 6 14.41 -6.06 -9.74
CA ALA A 6 13.85 -5.67 -8.45
C ALA A 6 14.41 -4.36 -7.93
N ILE A 7 13.59 -3.68 -7.12
CA ILE A 7 14.00 -2.55 -6.26
C ILE A 7 13.50 -2.83 -4.84
N ILE A 8 14.39 -2.68 -3.85
CA ILE A 8 14.03 -2.75 -2.43
C ILE A 8 14.00 -1.32 -1.88
N TYR A 9 12.91 -0.99 -1.18
CA TYR A 9 12.76 0.25 -0.41
C TYR A 9 12.84 -0.13 1.07
N LEU A 10 14.00 0.10 1.68
CA LEU A 10 14.23 -0.23 3.09
C LEU A 10 13.46 0.73 4.00
N ASN A 11 12.88 0.21 5.07
CA ASN A 11 12.11 0.98 6.05
C ASN A 11 12.92 2.15 6.65
N GLU A 12 14.19 1.91 7.00
CA GLU A 12 15.11 2.91 7.55
C GLU A 12 15.46 4.05 6.57
N GLN A 13 15.21 3.87 5.28
CA GLN A 13 15.46 4.84 4.22
C GLN A 13 14.18 5.54 3.73
N ARG A 14 13.07 5.29 4.36
CA ARG A 14 11.79 5.96 4.04
C ARG A 14 11.84 7.42 4.50
N GLY A 15 11.11 8.27 3.80
CA GLY A 15 10.93 9.65 4.22
C GLY A 15 10.11 9.73 5.49
N LEU A 16 10.54 10.60 6.42
CA LEU A 16 9.78 10.89 7.63
C LEU A 16 9.21 12.30 7.53
N ILE A 17 7.89 12.40 7.64
CA ILE A 17 7.15 13.65 7.82
C ILE A 17 6.49 13.57 9.20
N GLU A 18 6.87 14.49 10.09
CA GLU A 18 6.43 14.48 11.48
C GLU A 18 5.86 15.84 11.86
N SER A 19 4.75 15.83 12.56
CA SER A 19 4.11 17.00 13.16
C SER A 19 3.87 16.75 14.65
N SER A 20 3.21 17.69 15.34
CA SER A 20 2.85 17.54 16.75
C SER A 20 1.87 16.40 17.03
N ASP A 21 1.15 15.94 16.04
CA ASP A 21 -0.01 15.06 16.16
C ASP A 21 -0.05 13.93 15.11
N SER A 22 1.01 13.80 14.30
CA SER A 22 1.12 12.73 13.32
C SER A 22 2.55 12.39 12.94
N LYS A 23 2.76 11.13 12.58
CA LYS A 23 4.01 10.62 12.01
C LYS A 23 3.71 9.84 10.76
N MET A 24 4.35 10.20 9.64
CA MET A 24 4.17 9.56 8.35
C MET A 24 5.50 9.06 7.80
N LEU A 25 5.55 7.79 7.43
CA LEU A 25 6.65 7.16 6.71
C LEU A 25 6.30 7.05 5.23
N CYS A 26 7.10 7.67 4.36
CA CYS A 26 6.87 7.74 2.93
C CYS A 26 7.83 6.84 2.16
N THR A 27 7.33 5.91 1.37
CA THR A 27 8.15 5.06 0.49
C THR A 27 8.63 5.83 -0.73
N PHE A 28 7.78 6.71 -1.27
CA PHE A 28 8.07 7.58 -2.41
C PHE A 28 8.10 9.05 -2.00
N ASN A 29 8.55 9.91 -2.90
CA ASN A 29 8.51 11.37 -2.69
C ASN A 29 7.09 11.83 -2.43
N TYR A 30 6.94 12.63 -1.36
CA TYR A 30 5.64 13.14 -0.95
C TYR A 30 5.79 14.45 -0.18
N LYS A 31 5.01 15.47 -0.52
CA LYS A 31 5.06 16.81 0.09
C LYS A 31 6.49 17.35 0.19
N GLU A 32 6.93 17.71 1.40
CA GLU A 32 8.28 18.22 1.68
C GLU A 32 9.38 17.15 1.62
N TYR A 33 9.04 15.86 1.67
CA TYR A 33 10.03 14.81 1.52
C TYR A 33 10.40 14.61 0.06
N PHE A 34 11.67 14.84 -0.24
CA PHE A 34 12.23 14.61 -1.57
C PHE A 34 13.56 13.86 -1.48
N ASN A 35 13.66 12.76 -2.22
CA ASN A 35 14.86 12.00 -2.45
C ASN A 35 14.89 11.57 -3.92
N ARG A 36 16.03 11.84 -4.61
CA ARG A 36 16.16 11.55 -6.05
C ARG A 36 15.92 10.07 -6.39
N ASP A 37 16.27 9.16 -5.47
CA ASP A 37 16.16 7.71 -5.67
C ASP A 37 14.82 7.12 -5.19
N LYS A 38 13.91 7.95 -4.67
CA LYS A 38 12.59 7.56 -4.16
C LYS A 38 11.46 8.06 -5.06
N GLN A 39 11.68 7.99 -6.37
CA GLN A 39 10.65 8.31 -7.34
C GLN A 39 9.54 7.26 -7.34
N ALA A 40 8.35 7.66 -7.79
CA ALA A 40 7.22 6.76 -8.03
C ALA A 40 7.63 5.58 -8.92
N PHE A 41 7.10 4.40 -8.65
CA PHE A 41 7.30 3.22 -9.50
C PHE A 41 6.02 2.93 -10.31
N GLY A 42 6.10 3.18 -11.60
CA GLY A 42 4.96 2.99 -12.49
C GLY A 42 3.78 3.89 -12.12
N SER A 43 2.63 3.28 -11.96
CA SER A 43 1.41 3.95 -11.54
C SER A 43 1.33 4.17 -10.02
N ILE A 44 2.12 3.46 -9.20
CA ILE A 44 2.14 3.62 -7.75
C ILE A 44 3.02 4.82 -7.41
N PHE A 45 2.41 5.93 -7.00
CA PHE A 45 3.14 7.16 -6.70
C PHE A 45 3.13 7.53 -5.22
N LEU A 46 2.27 6.88 -4.42
CA LEU A 46 2.17 7.09 -3.00
C LEU A 46 1.99 5.76 -2.30
N PHE A 47 2.83 5.50 -1.32
CA PHE A 47 2.68 4.43 -0.35
C PHE A 47 3.23 4.92 0.99
N ASN A 48 2.33 5.33 1.87
CA ASN A 48 2.66 5.92 3.15
C ASN A 48 2.02 5.14 4.30
N GLU A 49 2.76 5.01 5.38
CA GLU A 49 2.20 4.61 6.68
C GLU A 49 2.03 5.86 7.53
N LEU A 50 0.84 6.05 8.06
CA LEU A 50 0.47 7.19 8.90
C LEU A 50 0.06 6.69 10.28
N VAL A 51 0.74 7.20 11.31
CA VAL A 51 0.28 7.15 12.69
C VAL A 51 -0.30 8.52 13.02
N LEU A 52 -1.53 8.54 13.52
CA LEU A 52 -2.28 9.75 13.83
C LEU A 52 -2.67 9.74 15.30
N ASP A 53 -2.25 10.76 16.04
CA ASP A 53 -2.49 10.90 17.47
C ASP A 53 -3.99 11.07 17.81
N SER A 54 -4.31 10.98 19.08
CA SER A 54 -5.67 11.14 19.60
C SER A 54 -6.31 12.44 19.15
N CYS A 55 -7.56 12.38 18.67
CA CYS A 55 -8.34 13.52 18.17
C CYS A 55 -7.72 14.30 17.02
N ALA A 56 -6.62 13.83 16.44
CA ALA A 56 -5.92 14.51 15.35
C ALA A 56 -6.60 14.34 13.99
N ILE A 57 -6.23 15.22 13.07
CA ILE A 57 -6.77 15.26 11.70
C ILE A 57 -5.60 15.31 10.72
N ASN A 58 -5.60 14.38 9.78
CA ASN A 58 -4.68 14.43 8.65
C ASN A 58 -5.43 14.88 7.39
N THR A 59 -4.98 15.96 6.78
CA THR A 59 -5.57 16.54 5.57
C THR A 59 -4.64 16.30 4.37
N ASN A 60 -5.17 15.69 3.33
CA ASN A 60 -4.49 15.48 2.06
C ASN A 60 -5.22 16.24 0.96
N VAL A 61 -4.48 16.98 0.15
CA VAL A 61 -4.97 17.53 -1.11
C VAL A 61 -4.47 16.61 -2.22
N ILE A 62 -5.38 16.08 -3.00
CA ILE A 62 -5.06 15.16 -4.09
C ILE A 62 -4.42 15.95 -5.24
N GLU A 63 -3.17 15.65 -5.57
CA GLU A 63 -2.40 16.40 -6.56
C GLU A 63 -2.59 15.90 -7.99
N GLU A 64 -3.04 14.66 -8.16
CA GLU A 64 -3.25 14.02 -9.46
C GLU A 64 -4.54 13.17 -9.43
N ASN A 65 -5.14 12.93 -10.60
CA ASN A 65 -6.24 11.96 -10.71
C ASN A 65 -5.72 10.57 -10.36
N CYS A 66 -6.33 9.92 -9.40
CA CYS A 66 -5.84 8.64 -8.89
C CYS A 66 -6.94 7.80 -8.23
N LEU A 67 -6.61 6.55 -7.98
CA LEU A 67 -7.23 5.76 -6.93
C LEU A 67 -6.50 6.08 -5.63
N PHE A 68 -7.22 6.58 -4.65
CA PHE A 68 -6.71 6.78 -3.29
C PHE A 68 -7.28 5.69 -2.40
N ILE A 69 -6.40 4.87 -1.83
CA ILE A 69 -6.76 3.67 -1.07
C ILE A 69 -6.32 3.90 0.36
N ILE A 70 -7.19 3.54 1.31
CA ILE A 70 -6.91 3.59 2.75
C ILE A 70 -7.14 2.21 3.36
N ILE A 71 -6.16 1.76 4.14
CA ILE A 71 -6.22 0.50 4.89
C ILE A 71 -5.95 0.82 6.36
N PRO A 72 -6.94 0.77 7.26
CA PRO A 72 -6.71 0.82 8.69
C PRO A 72 -5.91 -0.39 9.16
N VAL A 73 -4.83 -0.16 9.91
CA VAL A 73 -4.00 -1.21 10.52
C VAL A 73 -4.38 -1.40 11.99
N THR A 74 -4.51 -0.29 12.72
CA THR A 74 -5.02 -0.28 14.10
C THR A 74 -5.95 0.88 14.32
N GLY A 75 -7.08 0.60 14.95
CA GLY A 75 -8.12 1.58 15.26
C GLY A 75 -9.00 1.95 14.05
N THR A 76 -10.26 2.15 14.33
CA THR A 76 -11.24 2.70 13.38
C THR A 76 -10.91 4.17 13.11
N LEU A 77 -11.10 4.63 11.89
CA LEU A 77 -10.94 6.03 11.51
C LEU A 77 -12.24 6.60 10.93
N ASN A 78 -12.37 7.92 11.00
CA ASN A 78 -13.37 8.62 10.19
C ASN A 78 -12.69 9.31 9.03
N TYR A 79 -13.37 9.40 7.88
CA TYR A 79 -12.87 10.10 6.71
C TYR A 79 -13.94 10.99 6.08
N GLN A 80 -13.48 12.01 5.35
CA GLN A 80 -14.33 12.93 4.61
C GLN A 80 -13.66 13.30 3.29
N ILE A 81 -14.40 13.20 2.19
CA ILE A 81 -13.93 13.48 0.84
C ILE A 81 -14.65 14.73 0.32
N GLY A 82 -13.89 15.79 0.07
CA GLY A 82 -14.43 17.08 -0.34
C GLY A 82 -15.47 17.62 0.65
N LYS A 83 -16.68 17.84 0.17
CA LYS A 83 -17.81 18.35 0.97
C LYS A 83 -18.78 17.26 1.41
N ASN A 84 -18.49 15.98 1.18
CA ASN A 84 -19.34 14.87 1.57
C ASN A 84 -19.46 14.77 3.10
N SER A 85 -20.44 14.02 3.58
CA SER A 85 -20.55 13.71 5.01
C SER A 85 -19.35 12.84 5.46
N ARG A 86 -19.01 12.99 6.75
CA ARG A 86 -18.02 12.14 7.39
C ARG A 86 -18.53 10.71 7.45
N GLN A 87 -17.66 9.74 7.13
CA GLN A 87 -17.93 8.32 7.14
C GLN A 87 -16.88 7.61 7.98
N GLU A 88 -17.19 6.41 8.43
CA GLU A 88 -16.31 5.54 9.22
C GLU A 88 -15.66 4.48 8.34
N LEU A 89 -14.43 4.08 8.69
CA LEU A 89 -13.70 2.95 8.10
C LEU A 89 -13.07 2.13 9.24
N GLU A 90 -13.45 0.87 9.31
CA GLU A 90 -13.01 -0.04 10.36
C GLU A 90 -11.77 -0.85 9.95
N VAL A 91 -11.03 -1.38 10.96
CA VAL A 91 -10.01 -2.41 10.72
C VAL A 91 -10.69 -3.64 10.10
N GLY A 92 -10.07 -4.19 9.05
CA GLY A 92 -10.68 -5.27 8.26
C GLY A 92 -11.48 -4.75 7.05
N GLU A 93 -11.50 -3.44 6.81
CA GLU A 93 -12.01 -2.83 5.59
C GLU A 93 -10.89 -2.14 4.80
N THR A 94 -11.06 -2.06 3.50
CA THR A 94 -10.21 -1.27 2.58
C THR A 94 -11.10 -0.29 1.83
N LEU A 95 -10.85 1.01 1.97
CA LEU A 95 -11.53 2.03 1.17
C LEU A 95 -10.78 2.22 -0.14
N VAL A 96 -11.48 2.16 -1.26
CA VAL A 96 -10.99 2.50 -2.59
C VAL A 96 -11.80 3.68 -3.11
N ASN A 97 -11.17 4.82 -3.30
CA ASN A 97 -11.82 6.03 -3.76
C ASN A 97 -11.17 6.62 -5.00
N PRO A 98 -11.91 6.75 -6.11
CA PRO A 98 -11.45 7.52 -7.25
C PRO A 98 -11.44 9.01 -6.91
N CYS A 99 -10.27 9.61 -6.93
CA CYS A 99 -10.07 11.00 -6.60
C CYS A 99 -9.71 11.82 -7.84
N GLN A 100 -10.31 13.00 -7.95
CA GLN A 100 -9.87 14.01 -8.90
C GLN A 100 -8.86 14.95 -8.25
N LYS A 101 -7.95 15.48 -9.06
CA LYS A 101 -7.00 16.52 -8.63
C LYS A 101 -7.74 17.70 -7.96
N GLY A 102 -7.20 18.18 -6.86
CA GLY A 102 -7.73 19.32 -6.10
C GLY A 102 -8.75 18.93 -5.03
N ILE A 103 -9.21 17.68 -4.98
CA ILE A 103 -10.09 17.20 -3.91
C ILE A 103 -9.32 17.13 -2.59
N THR A 104 -9.95 17.58 -1.50
CA THR A 104 -9.43 17.39 -0.15
C THR A 104 -9.95 16.10 0.43
N PHE A 105 -9.05 15.31 1.01
CA PHE A 105 -9.33 14.09 1.73
C PHE A 105 -8.87 14.23 3.18
N ASN A 106 -9.82 14.22 4.11
CA ASN A 106 -9.54 14.33 5.54
C ASN A 106 -9.68 12.98 6.22
N ILE A 107 -8.75 12.65 7.09
CA ILE A 107 -8.75 11.47 7.97
C ILE A 107 -8.75 11.98 9.41
N TYR A 108 -9.64 11.45 10.22
CA TYR A 108 -9.83 11.83 11.61
C TYR A 108 -9.60 10.62 12.51
N ASN A 109 -8.81 10.80 13.55
CA ASN A 109 -8.76 9.85 14.65
C ASN A 109 -9.93 10.17 15.63
N PRO A 110 -10.92 9.27 15.78
CA PRO A 110 -12.05 9.51 16.68
C PRO A 110 -11.72 9.25 18.16
N TYR A 111 -10.58 8.61 18.45
CA TYR A 111 -10.25 8.21 19.82
C TYR A 111 -9.68 9.37 20.63
N PRO A 112 -10.12 9.54 21.89
CA PRO A 112 -9.66 10.65 22.72
C PRO A 112 -8.28 10.41 23.39
N LYS A 113 -7.75 9.17 23.35
CA LYS A 113 -6.50 8.81 24.04
C LYS A 113 -5.57 7.91 23.21
N ASP A 114 -6.09 7.23 22.19
CA ASP A 114 -5.34 6.21 21.46
C ASP A 114 -4.95 6.72 20.09
N GLN A 115 -3.79 6.29 19.62
CA GLN A 115 -3.34 6.50 18.24
C GLN A 115 -4.03 5.52 17.30
N ILE A 116 -4.15 5.91 16.05
CA ILE A 116 -4.51 5.00 14.96
C ILE A 116 -3.33 4.87 13.99
N HIS A 117 -3.23 3.70 13.35
CA HIS A 117 -2.24 3.43 12.30
C HIS A 117 -2.98 3.01 11.03
N LEU A 118 -2.60 3.57 9.89
CA LEU A 118 -3.20 3.28 8.59
C LEU A 118 -2.17 3.37 7.47
N ILE A 119 -2.50 2.73 6.34
CA ILE A 119 -1.74 2.82 5.10
C ILE A 119 -2.53 3.67 4.11
N GLN A 120 -1.84 4.56 3.41
CA GLN A 120 -2.33 5.37 2.31
C GLN A 120 -1.62 4.95 1.03
N ILE A 121 -2.39 4.65 -0.02
CA ILE A 121 -1.85 4.24 -1.31
C ILE A 121 -2.46 5.13 -2.39
N GLY A 122 -1.62 5.66 -3.28
CA GLY A 122 -2.03 6.42 -4.46
C GLY A 122 -1.59 5.71 -5.74
N ILE A 123 -2.55 5.37 -6.61
CA ILE A 123 -2.29 4.73 -7.89
C ILE A 123 -2.84 5.61 -9.00
N LYS A 124 -1.97 6.12 -9.90
CA LYS A 124 -2.42 6.84 -11.10
C LYS A 124 -3.27 5.91 -11.94
N SER A 125 -4.45 6.38 -12.31
CA SER A 125 -5.38 5.55 -13.04
C SER A 125 -6.25 6.40 -13.97
N ASP A 126 -6.32 6.00 -15.23
CA ASP A 126 -7.27 6.52 -16.21
C ASP A 126 -8.57 5.71 -16.22
N LEU A 127 -8.70 4.75 -15.29
CA LEU A 127 -9.86 3.90 -15.17
C LEU A 127 -11.09 4.71 -14.79
N LYS A 128 -12.22 4.45 -15.44
CA LYS A 128 -13.49 5.13 -15.19
C LYS A 128 -14.21 4.55 -13.96
N ILE A 129 -13.53 4.54 -12.83
CA ILE A 129 -14.16 4.20 -11.56
C ILE A 129 -15.02 5.39 -11.14
N ARG A 130 -16.31 5.16 -10.90
CA ARG A 130 -17.28 6.24 -10.76
C ARG A 130 -17.63 6.58 -9.32
N GLN A 131 -17.37 5.67 -8.37
CA GLN A 131 -17.76 5.84 -6.98
C GLN A 131 -16.77 5.18 -6.03
N GLN A 132 -16.78 5.62 -4.78
CA GLN A 132 -16.03 4.96 -3.73
C GLN A 132 -16.65 3.61 -3.40
N GLU A 133 -15.81 2.66 -3.02
CA GLU A 133 -16.19 1.32 -2.58
C GLU A 133 -15.37 0.91 -1.37
N LYS A 134 -15.97 0.08 -0.51
CA LYS A 134 -15.29 -0.59 0.58
C LYS A 134 -15.21 -2.07 0.29
N TYR A 135 -14.04 -2.64 0.50
CA TYR A 135 -13.78 -4.06 0.33
C TYR A 135 -13.36 -4.69 1.65
N PRO A 136 -13.79 -5.90 1.98
CA PRO A 136 -13.31 -6.61 3.17
C PRO A 136 -11.82 -6.96 3.02
N LEU A 137 -11.06 -6.75 4.10
CA LEU A 137 -9.68 -7.20 4.25
C LEU A 137 -9.64 -8.33 5.26
N ASP A 138 -9.79 -9.55 4.80
CA ASP A 138 -9.81 -10.73 5.64
C ASP A 138 -8.45 -11.45 5.61
N LEU A 139 -7.70 -11.34 6.70
CA LEU A 139 -6.41 -12.01 6.89
C LEU A 139 -6.53 -13.38 7.58
N ALA A 140 -7.75 -13.79 7.96
CA ALA A 140 -7.96 -14.99 8.76
C ALA A 140 -8.45 -16.19 7.95
N SER A 141 -9.32 -15.98 6.95
CA SER A 141 -9.99 -17.05 6.24
C SER A 141 -9.07 -17.90 5.36
N ASN A 142 -8.03 -17.29 4.79
CA ASN A 142 -7.07 -17.98 3.91
C ASN A 142 -5.63 -17.76 4.43
N PRO A 143 -5.22 -18.42 5.52
CA PRO A 143 -3.88 -18.28 6.04
C PRO A 143 -2.84 -18.85 5.06
N ASN A 144 -1.67 -18.21 5.02
CA ASN A 144 -0.52 -18.57 4.18
C ASN A 144 -0.76 -18.34 2.67
N GLU A 145 -1.65 -17.41 2.35
CA GLU A 145 -1.96 -17.05 0.97
C GLU A 145 -2.24 -15.55 0.83
N LEU A 146 -1.76 -14.95 -0.24
CA LEU A 146 -2.19 -13.61 -0.67
C LEU A 146 -3.56 -13.72 -1.30
N SER A 147 -4.58 -13.33 -0.56
CA SER A 147 -5.96 -13.28 -1.03
C SER A 147 -6.27 -11.93 -1.67
N GLU A 148 -7.01 -11.96 -2.77
CA GLU A 148 -7.47 -10.75 -3.45
C GLU A 148 -8.41 -9.95 -2.54
N VAL A 149 -8.11 -8.68 -2.32
CA VAL A 149 -9.00 -7.72 -1.65
C VAL A 149 -9.89 -7.07 -2.69
N PHE A 150 -9.30 -6.57 -3.77
CA PHE A 150 -10.04 -6.08 -4.94
C PHE A 150 -9.20 -6.18 -6.21
N SER A 151 -9.89 -6.16 -7.37
CA SER A 151 -9.28 -6.08 -8.68
C SER A 151 -10.09 -5.17 -9.59
N ILE A 152 -9.44 -4.28 -10.32
CA ILE A 152 -10.08 -3.32 -11.22
C ILE A 152 -9.57 -3.53 -12.63
N GLU A 153 -10.50 -3.88 -13.55
CA GLU A 153 -10.25 -4.12 -14.98
C GLU A 153 -9.03 -5.01 -15.25
N SER A 154 -8.69 -5.88 -14.30
CA SER A 154 -7.49 -6.71 -14.35
C SER A 154 -6.15 -5.95 -14.49
N LYS A 155 -6.16 -4.63 -14.30
CA LYS A 155 -4.97 -3.77 -14.39
C LYS A 155 -4.39 -3.40 -13.05
N ILE A 156 -5.23 -3.31 -12.02
CA ILE A 156 -4.83 -3.04 -10.64
C ILE A 156 -5.44 -4.13 -9.78
N LYS A 157 -4.60 -4.84 -9.02
CA LYS A 157 -5.04 -5.81 -8.03
C LYS A 157 -4.32 -5.56 -6.71
N LEU A 158 -5.09 -5.43 -5.63
CA LEU A 158 -4.58 -5.41 -4.28
C LEU A 158 -4.90 -6.75 -3.62
N SER A 159 -3.90 -7.35 -3.01
CA SER A 159 -4.04 -8.57 -2.22
C SER A 159 -3.34 -8.41 -0.87
N ALA A 160 -3.78 -9.16 0.12
CA ALA A 160 -3.14 -9.20 1.43
C ALA A 160 -3.15 -10.62 1.97
N GLY A 161 -2.22 -10.94 2.84
CA GLY A 161 -2.15 -12.27 3.44
C GLY A 161 -1.40 -12.28 4.76
N ARG A 162 -1.82 -13.20 5.63
CA ARG A 162 -1.17 -13.53 6.90
C ARG A 162 -0.55 -14.92 6.80
N PHE A 163 0.71 -15.02 7.13
CA PHE A 163 1.51 -16.24 6.97
C PHE A 163 2.08 -16.70 8.29
N MET A 164 2.09 -18.03 8.46
CA MET A 164 2.85 -18.68 9.52
C MET A 164 4.29 -18.91 9.03
N GLY A 165 5.24 -18.95 9.95
CA GLY A 165 6.64 -19.16 9.64
C GLY A 165 6.89 -20.44 8.84
N ARG A 166 7.79 -20.37 7.86
CA ARG A 166 8.15 -21.43 6.92
C ARG A 166 7.04 -21.85 5.96
N LYS A 167 6.01 -21.02 5.82
CA LYS A 167 4.99 -21.22 4.79
C LYS A 167 5.36 -20.44 3.53
N GLU A 168 5.13 -21.11 2.40
CA GLU A 168 5.51 -20.64 1.09
C GLU A 168 4.28 -20.48 0.20
N GLN A 169 4.35 -19.52 -0.72
CA GLN A 169 3.40 -19.35 -1.80
C GLN A 169 4.14 -18.98 -3.08
N ILE A 170 3.75 -19.60 -4.19
CA ILE A 170 4.11 -19.13 -5.53
C ILE A 170 2.92 -18.32 -6.06
N TYR A 171 3.11 -17.00 -6.17
CA TYR A 171 2.09 -16.09 -6.66
C TYR A 171 2.29 -15.84 -8.16
N PRO A 172 1.33 -16.23 -9.03
CA PRO A 172 1.41 -16.00 -10.46
C PRO A 172 1.22 -14.53 -10.79
N LEU A 173 2.05 -13.98 -11.67
CA LEU A 173 1.93 -12.60 -12.18
C LEU A 173 1.45 -12.61 -13.63
N LYS A 174 0.68 -11.61 -13.99
CA LYS A 174 0.31 -11.37 -15.38
C LYS A 174 1.54 -10.94 -16.18
N LYS A 175 1.51 -11.25 -17.46
CA LYS A 175 2.51 -10.72 -18.37
C LYS A 175 2.49 -9.19 -18.36
N ASP A 176 3.66 -8.58 -18.42
CA ASP A 176 3.85 -7.13 -18.44
C ASP A 176 3.29 -6.41 -17.18
N SER A 177 3.17 -7.14 -16.06
CA SER A 177 2.84 -6.55 -14.75
C SER A 177 4.08 -6.43 -13.86
N CYS A 178 4.01 -5.52 -12.90
CA CYS A 178 4.92 -5.42 -11.77
C CYS A 178 4.20 -5.75 -10.48
N HIS A 179 4.95 -6.25 -9.51
CA HIS A 179 4.46 -6.65 -8.20
C HIS A 179 5.14 -5.82 -7.12
N PHE A 180 4.41 -4.89 -6.54
CA PHE A 180 4.82 -4.16 -5.35
C PHE A 180 4.36 -4.94 -4.12
N LEU A 181 5.28 -5.24 -3.20
CA LEU A 181 5.01 -5.95 -1.96
C LEU A 181 5.49 -5.11 -0.79
N HIS A 182 4.71 -5.06 0.28
CA HIS A 182 5.05 -4.35 1.51
C HIS A 182 4.88 -5.27 2.70
N THR A 183 5.94 -5.44 3.48
CA THR A 183 5.93 -6.22 4.72
C THR A 183 5.39 -5.37 5.85
N LEU A 184 4.14 -5.62 6.26
CA LEU A 184 3.53 -4.89 7.37
C LEU A 184 4.02 -5.41 8.72
N SER A 185 4.17 -6.70 8.87
CA SER A 185 4.72 -7.34 10.07
C SER A 185 5.46 -8.63 9.75
N GLY A 186 6.36 -9.05 10.63
CA GLY A 186 7.19 -10.24 10.44
C GLY A 186 8.27 -10.02 9.39
N ALA A 187 8.85 -11.10 8.87
CA ALA A 187 9.87 -11.08 7.84
C ALA A 187 9.57 -12.12 6.76
N PHE A 188 9.98 -11.81 5.53
CA PHE A 188 9.81 -12.70 4.39
C PHE A 188 11.12 -12.84 3.61
N GLU A 189 11.27 -13.99 2.94
CA GLU A 189 12.12 -14.11 1.77
C GLU A 189 11.23 -14.06 0.51
N ILE A 190 11.47 -13.08 -0.36
CA ILE A 190 10.68 -12.89 -1.58
C ILE A 190 11.59 -12.95 -2.79
N SER A 191 11.43 -14.01 -3.60
CA SER A 191 12.27 -14.27 -4.78
C SER A 191 13.77 -14.10 -4.50
N GLY A 192 14.24 -14.73 -3.39
CA GLY A 192 15.63 -14.72 -2.92
C GLY A 192 16.08 -13.40 -2.28
N ARG A 193 15.17 -12.58 -1.79
CA ARG A 193 15.47 -11.31 -1.11
C ARG A 193 14.79 -11.26 0.25
N LEU A 194 15.60 -10.96 1.28
CA LEU A 194 15.11 -10.78 2.64
C LEU A 194 14.46 -9.40 2.77
N VAL A 195 13.23 -9.34 3.28
CA VAL A 195 12.48 -8.12 3.59
C VAL A 195 11.94 -8.16 5.01
N HIS A 196 12.10 -7.05 5.72
CA HIS A 196 11.73 -6.85 7.12
C HIS A 196 10.48 -5.98 7.24
N PRO A 197 9.88 -5.84 8.44
CA PRO A 197 8.75 -4.95 8.65
C PRO A 197 9.02 -3.52 8.20
N GLY A 198 8.10 -2.97 7.42
CA GLY A 198 8.20 -1.65 6.82
C GLY A 198 8.98 -1.59 5.50
N ASP A 199 9.70 -2.66 5.13
CA ASP A 199 10.34 -2.74 3.81
C ASP A 199 9.30 -2.96 2.71
N SER A 200 9.60 -2.43 1.53
CA SER A 200 8.86 -2.72 0.32
C SER A 200 9.77 -3.24 -0.77
N LEU A 201 9.25 -4.13 -1.60
CA LEU A 201 9.94 -4.73 -2.74
C LEU A 201 9.09 -4.57 -3.99
N VAL A 202 9.69 -4.14 -5.09
CA VAL A 202 9.05 -4.21 -6.41
C VAL A 202 9.77 -5.22 -7.28
N LEU A 203 9.00 -6.08 -7.93
CA LEU A 203 9.49 -7.06 -8.91
C LEU A 203 8.83 -6.79 -10.26
N TRP A 204 9.59 -6.95 -11.35
CA TRP A 204 9.06 -6.90 -12.71
C TRP A 204 9.88 -7.84 -13.63
N ASN A 205 9.46 -8.00 -14.88
CA ASN A 205 10.06 -8.95 -15.81
C ASN A 205 10.08 -10.39 -15.27
N THR A 206 9.02 -10.77 -14.55
CA THR A 206 8.85 -12.13 -14.03
C THR A 206 7.39 -12.56 -14.18
N GLN A 207 7.16 -13.87 -14.24
CA GLN A 207 5.81 -14.45 -14.33
C GLN A 207 5.30 -14.97 -12.98
N LYS A 208 6.13 -14.91 -11.94
CA LYS A 208 5.79 -15.37 -10.61
C LYS A 208 6.59 -14.63 -9.54
N THR A 209 6.04 -14.57 -8.36
CA THR A 209 6.74 -14.16 -7.13
C THR A 209 6.76 -15.36 -6.19
N GLU A 210 7.95 -15.73 -5.71
CA GLU A 210 8.13 -16.75 -4.68
C GLU A 210 8.16 -16.03 -3.33
N ILE A 211 7.32 -16.47 -2.41
CA ILE A 211 7.12 -15.84 -1.09
C ILE A 211 7.31 -16.93 -0.03
N GLU A 212 8.24 -16.74 0.90
CA GLU A 212 8.39 -17.55 2.10
C GLU A 212 8.31 -16.64 3.33
N ALA A 213 7.42 -16.97 4.27
CA ALA A 213 7.38 -16.27 5.56
C ALA A 213 8.47 -16.83 6.49
N LEU A 214 9.29 -15.96 7.07
CA LEU A 214 10.37 -16.34 7.99
C LEU A 214 9.96 -16.24 9.46
N SER A 215 8.83 -15.62 9.75
CA SER A 215 8.27 -15.48 11.10
C SER A 215 6.79 -15.83 11.13
N ASN A 216 6.29 -16.20 12.33
CA ASN A 216 4.86 -16.42 12.53
C ASN A 216 4.10 -15.10 12.49
N GLU A 217 2.83 -15.16 12.08
CA GLU A 217 1.91 -14.00 12.02
C GLU A 217 2.46 -12.87 11.12
N ALA A 218 3.27 -13.24 10.12
CA ALA A 218 3.80 -12.28 9.16
C ALA A 218 2.69 -11.81 8.21
N VAL A 219 2.60 -10.49 7.98
CA VAL A 219 1.58 -9.89 7.13
C VAL A 219 2.21 -9.17 5.94
N LEU A 220 1.72 -9.50 4.75
CA LEU A 220 2.16 -8.95 3.48
C LEU A 220 0.99 -8.29 2.76
N ILE A 221 1.21 -7.08 2.25
CA ILE A 221 0.30 -6.37 1.34
C ILE A 221 0.94 -6.35 -0.03
N SER A 222 0.18 -6.63 -1.06
CA SER A 222 0.69 -6.65 -2.43
C SER A 222 -0.20 -5.87 -3.39
N ILE A 223 0.44 -5.22 -4.35
CA ILE A 223 -0.21 -4.48 -5.44
C ILE A 223 0.39 -4.96 -6.76
N GLU A 224 -0.44 -5.51 -7.62
CA GLU A 224 -0.08 -5.83 -9.00
C GLU A 224 -0.62 -4.75 -9.93
N THR A 225 0.27 -4.14 -10.73
CA THR A 225 -0.10 -3.13 -11.74
C THR A 225 0.68 -3.38 -13.03
N GLU A 226 0.37 -2.64 -14.09
CA GLU A 226 1.14 -2.66 -15.34
C GLU A 226 2.59 -2.20 -15.08
N THR A 227 3.55 -2.89 -15.69
CA THR A 227 4.97 -2.52 -15.61
C THR A 227 5.19 -1.15 -16.28
N PRO A 228 5.86 -0.20 -15.63
CA PRO A 228 6.19 1.06 -16.28
C PRO A 228 7.13 0.82 -17.47
N LYS A 229 7.02 1.65 -18.50
CA LYS A 229 8.03 1.69 -19.56
C LYS A 229 9.33 2.23 -18.98
N ILE A 230 10.25 1.35 -18.60
CA ILE A 230 11.56 1.73 -18.07
C ILE A 230 12.40 2.25 -19.24
N ARG A 231 12.81 3.53 -19.16
CA ARG A 231 13.70 4.12 -20.17
C ARG A 231 15.05 3.39 -20.12
N GLY A 232 15.35 2.59 -21.15
CA GLY A 232 16.65 1.93 -21.32
C GLY A 232 16.64 0.42 -21.59
N GLU A 233 15.50 -0.23 -21.56
CA GLU A 233 15.35 -1.62 -22.03
C GLU A 233 14.84 -1.59 -23.48
N ASN A 234 15.77 -1.55 -24.43
CA ASN A 234 15.56 -1.86 -25.85
C ASN A 234 16.29 -3.16 -26.18
#